data_d524fdd8ce127715abfbf6f4bb2470dc
#
_entry.id   d524fdd8ce127715abfbf6f4bb2470dc
#
_cell.length_a   1.000
_cell.length_b   1.000
_cell.length_c   1.000
_cell.angle_alpha   90.00
_cell.angle_beta   90.00
_cell.angle_gamma   90.00
#
_symmetry.space_group_name_H-M   'P 1'
#
loop_
_entity.id
_entity.type
_entity.pdbx_description
1 polymer ?
#
loop_
_entity_poly.entity_id
_entity_poly.type
_entity_poly.pdbx_seq_one_letter_code
_entity_poly.pdbx_strand_id
1 'polypeptide(L)'
;MRGYPQPPSLAASSFFKAMLADVFPQLQIEVLNFGTTAVASFAVMHILDEALAFDPDVVIVYCGNNEFYGAHGVASVHAFGRSTGAMSAFRFARRFAAVQWITDVQTRRKPGAAPAGRTLMEQVIGQAQIGPNDPLRAAATANLERHLGRMVAACREAGVPVVLCTLPANEHDLAPIGAQPPLPLDVAAAQRWRELLAEGQAMTSADPTAALQRLAEAAAMYDRSAALQYAMARAFAASGFAEQAAAHFERAREWDPMPWRALPSMNEAIRRVAGRGAVLCDLQAEFAARSEGGVAGWALMDDHVHPSLAGQALTAQLWIRAMAEHGLAGLDRDAAARVTGEPWASCAERLGDNVYDRYGVAHRMLSLLSAPFYRA
;
A
#
# COMPACT_ATOMS: atom_id res chain seq x y z
N MET A 1 -3.19 -10.46 -1.01
CA MET A 1 -2.71 -10.01 0.34
C MET A 1 -2.43 -11.22 1.22
N ARG A 2 -1.20 -11.34 1.76
CA ARG A 2 -0.84 -12.47 2.66
C ARG A 2 -1.46 -12.33 4.06
N GLY A 3 -1.98 -11.17 4.41
CA GLY A 3 -2.60 -10.87 5.69
C GLY A 3 -1.72 -10.13 6.70
N TYR A 4 -0.40 -9.99 6.44
CA TYR A 4 0.50 -9.28 7.38
C TYR A 4 -0.10 -7.95 7.87
N PRO A 5 0.03 -7.60 9.14
CA PRO A 5 0.69 -8.31 10.24
C PRO A 5 -0.19 -9.38 10.92
N GLN A 6 -1.44 -9.52 10.47
CA GLN A 6 -2.38 -10.50 10.97
C GLN A 6 -1.96 -11.94 10.61
N PRO A 7 -2.36 -12.96 11.37
CA PRO A 7 -2.17 -14.34 10.97
C PRO A 7 -2.89 -14.66 9.64
N PRO A 8 -2.43 -15.64 8.87
CA PRO A 8 -3.06 -15.99 7.59
C PRO A 8 -4.55 -16.33 7.69
N SER A 9 -4.99 -16.90 8.82
CA SER A 9 -6.42 -17.19 9.09
C SER A 9 -7.27 -15.93 9.19
N LEU A 10 -6.67 -14.78 9.49
CA LEU A 10 -7.32 -13.48 9.61
C LEU A 10 -6.97 -12.53 8.45
N ALA A 11 -6.45 -13.07 7.36
CA ALA A 11 -6.25 -12.29 6.13
C ALA A 11 -7.59 -12.01 5.44
N ALA A 12 -7.65 -10.94 4.64
CA ALA A 12 -8.86 -10.59 3.87
C ALA A 12 -9.38 -11.76 3.00
N SER A 13 -8.49 -12.61 2.46
CA SER A 13 -8.88 -13.81 1.73
C SER A 13 -9.61 -14.84 2.58
N SER A 14 -9.27 -14.95 3.88
CA SER A 14 -9.95 -15.85 4.80
C SER A 14 -11.31 -15.32 5.23
N PHE A 15 -11.41 -13.99 5.50
CA PHE A 15 -12.68 -13.32 5.68
C PHE A 15 -13.59 -13.47 4.46
N PHE A 16 -13.04 -13.26 3.26
CA PHE A 16 -13.75 -13.41 2.00
C PHE A 16 -14.36 -14.81 1.85
N LYS A 17 -13.54 -15.86 2.10
CA LYS A 17 -14.02 -17.25 2.05
C LYS A 17 -15.11 -17.52 3.07
N ALA A 18 -14.93 -17.11 4.33
CA ALA A 18 -15.88 -17.34 5.41
C ALA A 18 -17.22 -16.62 5.14
N MET A 19 -17.17 -15.34 4.78
CA MET A 19 -18.35 -14.54 4.48
C MET A 19 -19.14 -15.08 3.27
N LEU A 20 -18.46 -15.57 2.24
CA LEU A 20 -19.15 -16.23 1.12
C LEU A 20 -19.78 -17.56 1.52
N ALA A 21 -19.09 -18.37 2.34
CA ALA A 21 -19.63 -19.64 2.82
C ALA A 21 -20.87 -19.45 3.71
N ASP A 22 -20.94 -18.37 4.49
CA ASP A 22 -22.12 -18.02 5.29
C ASP A 22 -23.34 -17.69 4.40
N VAL A 23 -23.13 -17.04 3.26
CA VAL A 23 -24.19 -16.64 2.33
C VAL A 23 -24.58 -17.76 1.37
N PHE A 24 -23.61 -18.59 0.98
CA PHE A 24 -23.78 -19.68 0.02
C PHE A 24 -23.32 -21.03 0.59
N PRO A 25 -23.96 -21.55 1.66
CA PRO A 25 -23.53 -22.79 2.32
C PRO A 25 -23.60 -24.03 1.40
N GLN A 26 -24.34 -23.94 0.30
CA GLN A 26 -24.47 -25.02 -0.70
C GLN A 26 -23.32 -25.03 -1.72
N LEU A 27 -22.50 -23.96 -1.80
CA LEU A 27 -21.39 -23.87 -2.76
C LEU A 27 -20.08 -24.33 -2.13
N GLN A 28 -19.29 -25.05 -2.91
CA GLN A 28 -17.90 -25.33 -2.55
C GLN A 28 -17.03 -24.16 -2.99
N ILE A 29 -16.65 -23.30 -2.01
CA ILE A 29 -15.86 -22.10 -2.26
C ILE A 29 -14.40 -22.40 -1.97
N GLU A 30 -13.55 -22.28 -2.99
CA GLU A 30 -12.11 -22.32 -2.86
C GLU A 30 -11.53 -20.92 -3.06
N VAL A 31 -10.63 -20.49 -2.15
CA VAL A 31 -9.92 -19.23 -2.25
C VAL A 31 -8.43 -19.49 -2.19
N LEU A 32 -7.74 -19.29 -3.30
CA LEU A 32 -6.31 -19.46 -3.42
C LEU A 32 -5.61 -18.11 -3.20
N ASN A 33 -4.85 -17.99 -2.13
CA ASN A 33 -4.13 -16.77 -1.80
C ASN A 33 -2.67 -16.84 -2.25
N PHE A 34 -2.35 -16.27 -3.40
CA PHE A 34 -1.00 -16.12 -3.94
C PHE A 34 -0.24 -14.89 -3.39
N GLY A 35 -0.77 -14.21 -2.38
CA GLY A 35 -0.14 -13.05 -1.79
C GLY A 35 1.27 -13.37 -1.29
N THR A 36 2.24 -12.54 -1.68
CA THR A 36 3.63 -12.63 -1.23
C THR A 36 4.12 -11.26 -0.75
N THR A 37 5.14 -11.27 0.12
CA THR A 37 5.65 -10.04 0.75
C THR A 37 6.77 -9.42 -0.08
N ALA A 38 6.88 -8.08 -0.01
CA ALA A 38 8.01 -7.32 -0.53
C ALA A 38 8.31 -7.51 -2.03
N VAL A 39 7.27 -7.69 -2.87
CA VAL A 39 7.42 -7.79 -4.32
C VAL A 39 6.68 -6.65 -5.04
N ALA A 40 7.28 -6.15 -6.13
CA ALA A 40 6.65 -5.21 -7.04
C ALA A 40 5.73 -5.92 -8.05
N SER A 41 4.91 -5.16 -8.77
CA SER A 41 3.92 -5.67 -9.74
C SER A 41 4.50 -6.56 -10.84
N PHE A 42 5.78 -6.41 -11.18
CA PHE A 42 6.47 -7.31 -12.12
C PHE A 42 6.41 -8.78 -11.67
N ALA A 43 6.69 -9.06 -10.40
CA ALA A 43 6.62 -10.41 -9.87
C ALA A 43 5.17 -10.91 -9.80
N VAL A 44 4.24 -10.04 -9.40
CA VAL A 44 2.80 -10.36 -9.31
C VAL A 44 2.24 -10.76 -10.67
N MET A 45 2.64 -10.09 -11.76
CA MET A 45 2.25 -10.45 -13.12
C MET A 45 2.61 -11.91 -13.48
N HIS A 46 3.77 -12.37 -13.02
CA HIS A 46 4.18 -13.76 -13.28
C HIS A 46 3.54 -14.78 -12.33
N ILE A 47 3.19 -14.36 -11.12
CA ILE A 47 2.39 -15.18 -10.21
C ILE A 47 0.98 -15.38 -10.81
N LEU A 48 0.44 -14.35 -11.47
CA LEU A 48 -0.84 -14.48 -12.15
C LEU A 48 -0.81 -15.52 -13.27
N ASP A 49 0.27 -15.57 -14.08
CA ASP A 49 0.42 -16.60 -15.12
C ASP A 49 0.30 -18.03 -14.53
N GLU A 50 0.84 -18.23 -13.31
CA GLU A 50 0.73 -19.52 -12.60
C GLU A 50 -0.67 -19.69 -11.98
N ALA A 51 -1.29 -18.63 -11.47
CA ALA A 51 -2.61 -18.66 -10.85
C ALA A 51 -3.72 -19.00 -11.88
N LEU A 52 -3.61 -18.53 -13.10
CA LEU A 52 -4.57 -18.84 -14.18
C LEU A 52 -4.60 -20.34 -14.56
N ALA A 53 -3.53 -21.09 -14.26
CA ALA A 53 -3.50 -22.54 -14.49
C ALA A 53 -4.43 -23.33 -13.54
N PHE A 54 -4.98 -22.70 -12.51
CA PHE A 54 -5.97 -23.29 -11.59
C PHE A 54 -7.41 -23.06 -12.05
N ASP A 55 -7.61 -22.49 -13.25
CA ASP A 55 -8.93 -22.22 -13.85
C ASP A 55 -9.89 -21.44 -12.90
N PRO A 56 -9.49 -20.25 -12.40
CA PRO A 56 -10.28 -19.53 -11.43
C PRO A 56 -11.50 -18.86 -12.07
N ASP A 57 -12.63 -18.81 -11.36
CA ASP A 57 -13.83 -18.06 -11.77
C ASP A 57 -13.62 -16.53 -11.73
N VAL A 58 -12.77 -16.04 -10.84
CA VAL A 58 -12.45 -14.61 -10.68
C VAL A 58 -11.04 -14.45 -10.13
N VAL A 59 -10.31 -13.46 -10.64
CA VAL A 59 -9.01 -13.02 -10.09
C VAL A 59 -9.17 -11.68 -9.39
N ILE A 60 -8.62 -11.55 -8.18
CA ILE A 60 -8.55 -10.28 -7.45
C ILE A 60 -7.08 -9.85 -7.33
N VAL A 61 -6.74 -8.67 -7.84
CA VAL A 61 -5.39 -8.11 -7.82
C VAL A 61 -5.32 -6.92 -6.87
N TYR A 62 -4.53 -7.09 -5.80
CA TYR A 62 -4.18 -6.04 -4.86
C TYR A 62 -2.65 -5.93 -4.79
N CYS A 63 -2.06 -5.04 -5.57
CA CYS A 63 -0.61 -4.82 -5.62
C CYS A 63 -0.27 -3.40 -6.07
N GLY A 64 0.93 -2.89 -5.67
CA GLY A 64 1.44 -1.59 -6.07
C GLY A 64 2.18 -0.84 -4.94
N ASN A 65 2.05 -1.23 -3.67
CA ASN A 65 2.77 -0.59 -2.56
C ASN A 65 4.30 -0.78 -2.64
N ASN A 66 4.76 -1.78 -3.36
CA ASN A 66 6.17 -2.17 -3.41
C ASN A 66 6.90 -1.74 -4.69
N GLU A 67 6.34 -0.83 -5.49
CA GLU A 67 6.91 -0.43 -6.80
C GLU A 67 8.27 0.26 -6.69
N PHE A 68 8.58 0.84 -5.52
CA PHE A 68 9.87 1.46 -5.26
C PHE A 68 10.87 0.47 -4.68
N TYR A 69 10.56 -0.16 -3.57
CA TYR A 69 11.52 -0.89 -2.73
C TYR A 69 11.32 -2.41 -2.72
N GLY A 70 10.23 -2.92 -3.23
CA GLY A 70 10.01 -4.37 -3.33
C GLY A 70 10.96 -5.01 -4.34
N ALA A 71 11.04 -6.33 -4.33
CA ALA A 71 11.82 -7.08 -5.31
C ALA A 71 11.38 -6.71 -6.73
N HIS A 72 12.31 -6.28 -7.57
CA HIS A 72 12.12 -5.67 -8.90
C HIS A 72 11.50 -4.26 -8.91
N GLY A 73 11.39 -3.60 -7.77
CA GLY A 73 11.02 -2.18 -7.68
C GLY A 73 12.11 -1.28 -8.24
N VAL A 74 11.74 -0.06 -8.66
CA VAL A 74 12.66 0.85 -9.38
C VAL A 74 13.84 1.33 -8.55
N ALA A 75 13.76 1.32 -7.23
CA ALA A 75 14.78 1.71 -6.27
C ALA A 75 15.37 0.54 -5.48
N SER A 76 15.03 -0.70 -5.86
CA SER A 76 15.55 -1.91 -5.23
C SER A 76 17.01 -2.18 -5.63
N VAL A 77 17.80 -2.80 -4.76
CA VAL A 77 19.16 -3.31 -5.08
C VAL A 77 19.13 -4.36 -6.20
N HIS A 78 17.99 -4.97 -6.45
CA HIS A 78 17.75 -5.93 -7.53
C HIS A 78 17.00 -5.31 -8.72
N ALA A 79 17.01 -3.99 -8.87
CA ALA A 79 16.50 -3.31 -10.04
C ALA A 79 17.39 -3.59 -11.26
N PHE A 80 17.25 -4.76 -11.87
CA PHE A 80 17.90 -5.09 -13.14
C PHE A 80 17.23 -4.32 -14.28
N GLY A 81 17.73 -3.09 -14.48
CA GLY A 81 17.20 -2.21 -15.50
C GLY A 81 15.82 -1.63 -15.16
N ARG A 82 15.64 -0.37 -15.44
CA ARG A 82 14.40 0.37 -15.24
C ARG A 82 13.31 -0.02 -16.27
N SER A 83 13.55 -1.08 -17.08
CA SER A 83 12.63 -1.51 -18.12
C SER A 83 12.15 -2.94 -17.91
N THR A 84 10.84 -3.14 -18.08
CA THR A 84 10.19 -4.46 -18.05
C THR A 84 10.83 -5.46 -19.03
N GLY A 85 11.31 -4.98 -20.20
CA GLY A 85 11.99 -5.82 -21.19
C GLY A 85 13.30 -6.40 -20.69
N ALA A 86 14.14 -5.59 -20.04
CA ALA A 86 15.38 -6.04 -19.43
C ALA A 86 15.15 -7.06 -18.31
N MET A 87 14.15 -6.83 -17.47
CA MET A 87 13.76 -7.76 -16.40
C MET A 87 13.26 -9.10 -16.98
N SER A 88 12.44 -9.07 -18.01
CA SER A 88 11.94 -10.28 -18.70
C SER A 88 13.07 -11.05 -19.37
N ALA A 89 14.00 -10.37 -20.04
CA ALA A 89 15.17 -10.99 -20.67
C ALA A 89 16.08 -11.64 -19.61
N PHE A 90 16.33 -10.98 -18.50
CA PHE A 90 17.09 -11.55 -17.40
C PHE A 90 16.41 -12.78 -16.79
N ARG A 91 15.08 -12.74 -16.56
CA ARG A 91 14.31 -13.90 -16.11
C ARG A 91 14.40 -15.06 -17.08
N PHE A 92 14.27 -14.78 -18.38
CA PHE A 92 14.44 -15.82 -19.42
C PHE A 92 15.85 -16.42 -19.38
N ALA A 93 16.88 -15.57 -19.29
CA ALA A 93 18.26 -16.01 -19.20
C ALA A 93 18.50 -16.91 -17.96
N ARG A 94 17.85 -16.63 -16.83
CA ARG A 94 17.94 -17.46 -15.62
C ARG A 94 17.33 -18.87 -15.75
N ARG A 95 16.64 -19.20 -16.84
CA ARG A 95 16.24 -20.60 -17.12
C ARG A 95 17.44 -21.48 -17.49
N PHE A 96 18.57 -20.89 -17.88
CA PHE A 96 19.80 -21.61 -18.21
C PHE A 96 20.66 -21.80 -16.95
N ALA A 97 21.08 -23.06 -16.68
CA ALA A 97 21.88 -23.41 -15.52
C ALA A 97 23.19 -22.60 -15.41
N ALA A 98 23.83 -22.29 -16.51
CA ALA A 98 25.03 -21.46 -16.56
C ALA A 98 24.80 -20.04 -16.01
N VAL A 99 23.66 -19.41 -16.34
CA VAL A 99 23.30 -18.08 -15.82
C VAL A 99 22.94 -18.15 -14.34
N GLN A 100 22.25 -19.20 -13.91
CA GLN A 100 21.99 -19.42 -12.48
C GLN A 100 23.32 -19.54 -11.72
N TRP A 101 24.23 -20.38 -12.19
CA TRP A 101 25.53 -20.56 -11.57
C TRP A 101 26.33 -19.25 -11.47
N ILE A 102 26.39 -18.45 -12.56
CA ILE A 102 27.05 -17.14 -12.55
C ILE A 102 26.44 -16.19 -11.52
N THR A 103 25.09 -16.12 -11.49
CA THR A 103 24.39 -15.23 -10.54
C THR A 103 24.59 -15.70 -9.08
N ASP A 104 24.61 -17.00 -8.82
CA ASP A 104 24.84 -17.56 -7.49
C ASP A 104 26.28 -17.31 -7.01
N VAL A 105 27.28 -17.49 -7.91
CA VAL A 105 28.67 -17.16 -7.61
C VAL A 105 28.85 -15.66 -7.32
N GLN A 106 28.21 -14.79 -8.09
CA GLN A 106 28.26 -13.34 -7.85
C GLN A 106 27.59 -12.96 -6.52
N THR A 107 26.47 -13.61 -6.17
CA THR A 107 25.77 -13.37 -4.91
C THR A 107 26.60 -13.83 -3.72
N ARG A 108 27.25 -14.99 -3.83
CA ARG A 108 28.17 -15.53 -2.80
C ARG A 108 29.44 -14.71 -2.62
N ARG A 109 29.88 -13.98 -3.66
CA ARG A 109 31.07 -13.12 -3.61
C ARG A 109 30.81 -11.72 -3.06
N LYS A 110 29.54 -11.31 -2.87
CA LYS A 110 29.23 -10.05 -2.19
C LYS A 110 29.48 -10.23 -0.70
N PRO A 111 30.51 -9.57 -0.13
CA PRO A 111 30.73 -9.64 1.32
C PRO A 111 29.62 -8.86 2.01
N GLY A 112 28.95 -9.50 2.93
CA GLY A 112 28.01 -8.82 3.82
C GLY A 112 26.73 -9.59 3.97
N ALA A 113 26.72 -10.55 4.90
CA ALA A 113 25.50 -10.85 5.63
C ALA A 113 24.96 -9.53 6.16
N ALA A 114 23.72 -9.18 5.82
CA ALA A 114 23.08 -7.99 6.39
C ALA A 114 23.26 -8.02 7.91
N PRO A 115 23.55 -6.89 8.56
CA PRO A 115 23.68 -6.86 10.01
C PRO A 115 22.44 -7.52 10.64
N ALA A 116 22.66 -8.38 11.62
CA ALA A 116 21.58 -9.03 12.37
C ALA A 116 20.64 -7.93 12.90
N GLY A 117 19.34 -8.06 12.61
CA GLY A 117 18.32 -7.09 13.05
C GLY A 117 17.69 -6.24 11.96
N ARG A 118 18.15 -6.29 10.71
CA ARG A 118 17.47 -5.59 9.59
C ARG A 118 16.29 -6.39 9.07
N THR A 119 15.17 -5.70 8.81
CA THR A 119 14.01 -6.28 8.13
C THR A 119 14.36 -6.67 6.68
N LEU A 120 13.57 -7.58 6.09
CA LEU A 120 13.74 -7.95 4.68
C LEU A 120 13.67 -6.72 3.75
N MET A 121 12.81 -5.77 4.07
CA MET A 121 12.64 -4.53 3.30
C MET A 121 13.90 -3.65 3.35
N GLU A 122 14.52 -3.48 4.52
CA GLU A 122 15.77 -2.71 4.65
C GLU A 122 16.93 -3.32 3.86
N GLN A 123 16.89 -4.63 3.62
CA GLN A 123 17.91 -5.34 2.85
C GLN A 123 17.78 -5.13 1.33
N VAL A 124 16.58 -4.81 0.84
CA VAL A 124 16.32 -4.65 -0.60
C VAL A 124 16.31 -3.19 -1.07
N ILE A 125 16.41 -2.23 -0.15
CA ILE A 125 16.46 -0.80 -0.50
C ILE A 125 17.82 -0.47 -1.15
N GLY A 126 17.79 -0.05 -2.42
CA GLY A 126 18.97 0.45 -3.13
C GLY A 126 19.17 1.95 -2.96
N GLN A 127 18.11 2.74 -3.18
CA GLN A 127 18.06 4.19 -3.00
C GLN A 127 16.93 4.53 -2.03
N ALA A 128 17.26 4.95 -0.81
CA ALA A 128 16.25 5.21 0.24
C ALA A 128 15.46 6.49 -0.01
N GLN A 129 16.11 7.57 -0.44
CA GLN A 129 15.48 8.88 -0.67
C GLN A 129 15.17 9.07 -2.16
N ILE A 130 13.89 9.30 -2.48
CA ILE A 130 13.38 9.52 -3.83
C ILE A 130 12.53 10.80 -3.79
N GLY A 131 13.15 11.92 -4.07
CA GLY A 131 12.50 13.23 -4.01
C GLY A 131 11.27 13.34 -4.94
N PRO A 132 10.41 14.35 -4.73
CA PRO A 132 9.18 14.51 -5.52
C PRO A 132 9.39 14.62 -7.04
N ASN A 133 10.54 15.17 -7.47
CA ASN A 133 10.87 15.35 -8.89
C ASN A 133 11.78 14.22 -9.43
N ASP A 134 12.06 13.17 -8.65
CA ASP A 134 12.89 12.06 -9.10
C ASP A 134 12.17 11.27 -10.21
N PRO A 135 12.82 11.03 -11.38
CA PRO A 135 12.21 10.29 -12.49
C PRO A 135 11.82 8.86 -12.13
N LEU A 136 12.35 8.31 -11.05
CA LEU A 136 11.93 6.99 -10.53
C LEU A 136 10.45 6.96 -10.15
N ARG A 137 9.83 8.09 -9.74
CA ARG A 137 8.40 8.15 -9.41
C ARG A 137 7.53 7.91 -10.64
N ALA A 138 7.82 8.60 -11.73
CA ALA A 138 7.12 8.38 -12.99
C ALA A 138 7.36 6.95 -13.53
N ALA A 139 8.60 6.45 -13.41
CA ALA A 139 8.94 5.11 -13.84
C ALA A 139 8.20 4.02 -13.04
N ALA A 140 8.07 4.17 -11.72
CA ALA A 140 7.32 3.26 -10.86
C ALA A 140 5.84 3.20 -11.26
N THR A 141 5.20 4.36 -11.42
CA THR A 141 3.79 4.46 -11.84
C THR A 141 3.57 3.86 -13.24
N ALA A 142 4.44 4.17 -14.20
CA ALA A 142 4.36 3.64 -15.56
C ALA A 142 4.59 2.11 -15.62
N ASN A 143 5.47 1.58 -14.79
CA ASN A 143 5.67 0.13 -14.67
C ASN A 143 4.43 -0.55 -14.09
N LEU A 144 3.86 -0.01 -13.00
CA LEU A 144 2.62 -0.52 -12.42
C LEU A 144 1.49 -0.55 -13.45
N GLU A 145 1.24 0.58 -14.14
CA GLU A 145 0.19 0.68 -15.17
C GLU A 145 0.39 -0.37 -16.28
N ARG A 146 1.62 -0.54 -16.75
CA ARG A 146 1.96 -1.52 -17.78
C ARG A 146 1.76 -2.96 -17.32
N HIS A 147 2.18 -3.29 -16.10
CA HIS A 147 2.05 -4.64 -15.55
C HIS A 147 0.57 -4.99 -15.30
N LEU A 148 -0.19 -4.08 -14.69
CA LEU A 148 -1.63 -4.26 -14.52
C LEU A 148 -2.36 -4.42 -15.86
N GLY A 149 -2.01 -3.61 -16.86
CA GLY A 149 -2.57 -3.76 -18.21
C GLY A 149 -2.30 -5.15 -18.83
N ARG A 150 -1.11 -5.71 -18.60
CA ARG A 150 -0.79 -7.10 -19.02
C ARG A 150 -1.57 -8.13 -18.23
N MET A 151 -1.75 -7.94 -16.92
CA MET A 151 -2.56 -8.84 -16.09
C MET A 151 -4.01 -8.87 -16.57
N VAL A 152 -4.60 -7.69 -16.85
CA VAL A 152 -5.96 -7.59 -17.42
C VAL A 152 -6.06 -8.28 -18.77
N ALA A 153 -5.06 -8.11 -19.63
CA ALA A 153 -5.03 -8.77 -20.93
C ALA A 153 -4.96 -10.30 -20.80
N ALA A 154 -4.10 -10.82 -19.92
CA ALA A 154 -3.97 -12.26 -19.67
C ALA A 154 -5.26 -12.86 -19.10
N CYS A 155 -5.91 -12.20 -18.14
CA CYS A 155 -7.20 -12.64 -17.62
C CYS A 155 -8.28 -12.65 -18.72
N ARG A 156 -8.32 -11.62 -19.56
CA ARG A 156 -9.27 -11.54 -20.68
C ARG A 156 -9.02 -12.66 -21.71
N GLU A 157 -7.77 -12.97 -22.03
CA GLU A 157 -7.41 -14.07 -22.94
C GLU A 157 -7.81 -15.43 -22.35
N ALA A 158 -7.73 -15.59 -21.04
CA ALA A 158 -8.20 -16.78 -20.33
C ALA A 158 -9.73 -16.82 -20.13
N GLY A 159 -10.46 -15.75 -20.47
CA GLY A 159 -11.91 -15.65 -20.20
C GLY A 159 -12.26 -15.44 -18.72
N VAL A 160 -11.31 -15.03 -17.88
CA VAL A 160 -11.46 -14.89 -16.43
C VAL A 160 -11.66 -13.42 -16.07
N PRO A 161 -12.75 -13.05 -15.40
CA PRO A 161 -12.96 -11.70 -14.86
C PRO A 161 -11.87 -11.32 -13.85
N VAL A 162 -11.45 -10.05 -13.87
CA VAL A 162 -10.46 -9.55 -12.93
C VAL A 162 -10.95 -8.31 -12.18
N VAL A 163 -10.75 -8.28 -10.87
CA VAL A 163 -11.00 -7.15 -9.98
C VAL A 163 -9.66 -6.49 -9.64
N LEU A 164 -9.52 -5.20 -9.94
CA LEU A 164 -8.35 -4.40 -9.56
C LEU A 164 -8.68 -3.54 -8.34
N CYS A 165 -7.82 -3.59 -7.34
CA CYS A 165 -7.98 -2.85 -6.09
C CYS A 165 -7.06 -1.63 -6.07
N THR A 166 -7.59 -0.45 -5.70
CA THR A 166 -6.76 0.68 -5.28
C THR A 166 -6.15 0.43 -3.91
N LEU A 167 -5.18 1.23 -3.52
CA LEU A 167 -4.30 1.01 -2.39
C LEU A 167 -4.55 2.05 -1.30
N PRO A 168 -5.30 1.73 -0.23
CA PRO A 168 -5.39 2.59 0.94
C PRO A 168 -4.04 2.66 1.67
N ALA A 169 -3.81 3.76 2.37
CA ALA A 169 -2.63 3.97 3.20
C ALA A 169 -3.01 4.71 4.48
N ASN A 170 -2.23 4.52 5.54
CA ASN A 170 -2.36 5.31 6.75
C ASN A 170 -1.77 6.70 6.49
N GLU A 171 -2.65 7.66 6.22
CA GLU A 171 -2.27 9.04 5.95
C GLU A 171 -2.52 9.95 7.15
N HIS A 172 -3.58 9.64 7.93
CA HIS A 172 -3.98 10.46 9.06
C HIS A 172 -2.99 10.36 10.23
N ASP A 173 -2.61 9.14 10.62
CA ASP A 173 -1.89 8.91 11.88
C ASP A 173 -0.41 8.61 11.70
N LEU A 174 0.05 8.34 10.48
CA LEU A 174 1.45 8.08 10.19
C LEU A 174 2.07 9.22 9.38
N ALA A 175 3.01 9.92 9.99
CA ALA A 175 3.77 10.99 9.35
C ALA A 175 4.57 10.49 8.11
N PRO A 176 5.02 11.39 7.22
CA PRO A 176 5.98 11.05 6.18
C PRO A 176 7.20 10.35 6.74
N ILE A 177 7.67 9.32 6.06
CA ILE A 177 8.74 8.42 6.53
C ILE A 177 10.12 8.96 6.11
N GLY A 178 10.20 9.60 4.96
CA GLY A 178 11.46 10.12 4.44
C GLY A 178 11.98 11.32 5.22
N ALA A 179 13.30 11.38 5.43
CA ALA A 179 13.93 12.54 6.04
C ALA A 179 13.74 13.79 5.16
N GLN A 180 13.51 14.94 5.80
CA GLN A 180 13.35 16.21 5.10
C GLN A 180 14.61 16.52 4.27
N PRO A 181 14.52 16.66 2.94
CA PRO A 181 15.65 17.08 2.13
C PRO A 181 16.14 18.49 2.51
N PRO A 182 17.39 18.84 2.17
CA PRO A 182 17.87 20.21 2.33
C PRO A 182 16.89 21.21 1.70
N LEU A 183 16.54 22.24 2.46
CA LEU A 183 15.66 23.29 1.97
C LEU A 183 16.40 24.17 0.95
N PRO A 184 15.76 24.61 -0.14
CA PRO A 184 16.36 25.53 -1.12
C PRO A 184 16.31 26.99 -0.60
N LEU A 185 16.77 27.20 0.63
CA LEU A 185 16.78 28.46 1.36
C LEU A 185 18.19 28.72 1.91
N ASP A 186 18.54 29.97 2.15
CA ASP A 186 19.77 30.27 2.90
C ASP A 186 19.69 29.73 4.34
N VAL A 187 20.81 29.75 5.06
CA VAL A 187 20.93 29.15 6.38
C VAL A 187 19.95 29.78 7.40
N ALA A 188 19.82 31.10 7.38
CA ALA A 188 18.97 31.82 8.32
C ALA A 188 17.48 31.58 8.01
N ALA A 189 17.09 31.66 6.74
CA ALA A 189 15.75 31.36 6.29
C ALA A 189 15.37 29.88 6.54
N ALA A 190 16.28 28.95 6.28
CA ALA A 190 16.05 27.54 6.59
C ALA A 190 15.88 27.28 8.10
N GLN A 191 16.64 27.99 8.93
CA GLN A 191 16.47 27.90 10.38
C GLN A 191 15.11 28.46 10.81
N ARG A 192 14.71 29.64 10.31
CA ARG A 192 13.42 30.25 10.60
C ARG A 192 12.25 29.35 10.16
N TRP A 193 12.37 28.74 8.99
CA TRP A 193 11.37 27.78 8.48
C TRP A 193 11.17 26.60 9.45
N ARG A 194 12.28 26.01 9.97
CA ARG A 194 12.19 24.91 10.93
C ARG A 194 11.55 25.31 12.25
N GLU A 195 11.85 26.53 12.73
CA GLU A 195 11.23 27.09 13.93
C GLU A 195 9.73 27.24 13.75
N LEU A 196 9.29 27.84 12.64
CA LEU A 196 7.86 28.00 12.34
C LEU A 196 7.13 26.66 12.23
N LEU A 197 7.75 25.65 11.61
CA LEU A 197 7.19 24.31 11.53
C LEU A 197 7.04 23.69 12.93
N ALA A 198 8.08 23.79 13.77
CA ALA A 198 8.06 23.25 15.13
C ALA A 198 7.05 23.98 16.03
N GLU A 199 6.97 25.31 15.94
CA GLU A 199 5.97 26.13 16.64
C GLU A 199 4.55 25.67 16.25
N GLY A 200 4.25 25.58 14.95
CA GLY A 200 2.95 25.14 14.45
C GLY A 200 2.58 23.74 14.89
N GLN A 201 3.54 22.79 14.84
CA GLN A 201 3.32 21.43 15.31
C GLN A 201 2.99 21.37 16.81
N ALA A 202 3.73 22.13 17.64
CA ALA A 202 3.52 22.17 19.09
C ALA A 202 2.16 22.77 19.47
N MET A 203 1.66 23.72 18.68
CA MET A 203 0.39 24.41 18.95
C MET A 203 -0.84 23.64 18.45
N THR A 204 -0.70 22.67 17.55
CA THR A 204 -1.80 22.01 16.83
C THR A 204 -2.92 21.48 17.75
N SER A 205 -2.57 20.95 18.92
CA SER A 205 -3.57 20.37 19.82
C SER A 205 -4.23 21.42 20.74
N ALA A 206 -3.53 22.50 21.08
CA ALA A 206 -4.02 23.51 22.02
C ALA A 206 -4.70 24.68 21.33
N ASP A 207 -4.14 25.15 20.21
CA ASP A 207 -4.66 26.24 19.39
C ASP A 207 -4.39 25.97 17.90
N PRO A 208 -5.23 25.17 17.27
CA PRO A 208 -5.04 24.81 15.86
C PRO A 208 -5.12 26.01 14.91
N THR A 209 -5.81 27.09 15.29
CA THR A 209 -5.87 28.33 14.50
C THR A 209 -4.52 29.05 14.49
N ALA A 210 -3.90 29.23 15.65
CA ALA A 210 -2.56 29.79 15.74
C ALA A 210 -1.52 28.89 15.07
N ALA A 211 -1.67 27.56 15.20
CA ALA A 211 -0.84 26.59 14.48
C ALA A 211 -0.88 26.81 12.97
N LEU A 212 -2.09 26.95 12.37
CA LEU A 212 -2.25 27.22 10.94
C LEU A 212 -1.57 28.52 10.50
N GLN A 213 -1.58 29.56 11.34
CA GLN A 213 -0.88 30.82 11.03
C GLN A 213 0.64 30.60 10.94
N ARG A 214 1.26 29.89 11.88
CA ARG A 214 2.68 29.58 11.86
C ARG A 214 3.08 28.71 10.68
N LEU A 215 2.26 27.69 10.42
CA LEU A 215 2.48 26.80 9.28
C LEU A 215 2.31 27.52 7.93
N ALA A 216 1.39 28.49 7.83
CA ALA A 216 1.23 29.34 6.65
C ALA A 216 2.44 30.27 6.43
N GLU A 217 3.03 30.83 7.50
CA GLU A 217 4.29 31.58 7.41
C GLU A 217 5.42 30.69 6.88
N ALA A 218 5.55 29.44 7.37
CA ALA A 218 6.52 28.49 6.86
C ALA A 218 6.26 28.14 5.38
N ALA A 219 4.99 27.91 5.01
CA ALA A 219 4.60 27.61 3.64
C ALA A 219 4.92 28.74 2.66
N ALA A 220 4.79 29.99 3.08
CA ALA A 220 5.16 31.17 2.28
C ALA A 220 6.68 31.22 1.97
N MET A 221 7.53 30.62 2.80
CA MET A 221 8.96 30.52 2.56
C MET A 221 9.30 29.31 1.67
N TYR A 222 8.70 28.15 1.96
CA TYR A 222 8.85 26.91 1.18
C TYR A 222 7.72 25.93 1.52
N ASP A 223 6.89 25.62 0.53
CA ASP A 223 5.67 24.82 0.69
C ASP A 223 5.84 23.32 0.33
N ARG A 224 6.91 22.94 -0.40
CA ARG A 224 7.12 21.59 -0.94
C ARG A 224 7.81 20.65 0.05
N SER A 225 7.34 20.63 1.29
CA SER A 225 7.82 19.75 2.35
C SER A 225 6.71 18.80 2.79
N ALA A 226 6.97 17.50 2.76
CA ALA A 226 6.03 16.51 3.25
C ALA A 226 5.70 16.72 4.74
N ALA A 227 6.70 17.07 5.56
CA ALA A 227 6.51 17.34 6.98
C ALA A 227 5.62 18.56 7.22
N LEU A 228 5.81 19.64 6.45
CA LEU A 228 4.95 20.82 6.53
C LEU A 228 3.52 20.50 6.11
N GLN A 229 3.32 19.79 5.00
CA GLN A 229 1.99 19.40 4.55
C GLN A 229 1.28 18.53 5.57
N TYR A 230 1.99 17.58 6.19
CA TYR A 230 1.43 16.76 7.25
C TYR A 230 1.05 17.58 8.49
N ALA A 231 1.89 18.53 8.91
CA ALA A 231 1.57 19.44 10.01
C ALA A 231 0.33 20.30 9.72
N MET A 232 0.22 20.86 8.50
CA MET A 232 -0.96 21.60 8.05
C MET A 232 -2.20 20.71 8.04
N ALA A 233 -2.11 19.49 7.54
CA ALA A 233 -3.20 18.52 7.55
C ALA A 233 -3.73 18.28 8.97
N ARG A 234 -2.84 18.04 9.91
CA ARG A 234 -3.17 17.84 11.34
C ARG A 234 -3.85 19.06 11.95
N ALA A 235 -3.38 20.26 11.64
CA ALA A 235 -3.96 21.50 12.15
C ALA A 235 -5.34 21.77 11.51
N PHE A 236 -5.52 21.51 10.21
CA PHE A 236 -6.84 21.60 9.56
C PHE A 236 -7.83 20.57 10.14
N ALA A 237 -7.40 19.32 10.35
CA ALA A 237 -8.23 18.30 10.99
C ALA A 237 -8.67 18.72 12.40
N ALA A 238 -7.75 19.23 13.22
CA ALA A 238 -8.04 19.73 14.56
C ALA A 238 -8.98 20.95 14.55
N SER A 239 -9.00 21.73 13.45
CA SER A 239 -9.91 22.86 13.25
C SER A 239 -11.27 22.45 12.63
N GLY A 240 -11.50 21.16 12.32
CA GLY A 240 -12.73 20.67 11.69
C GLY A 240 -12.82 20.89 10.17
N PHE A 241 -11.73 21.29 9.52
CA PHE A 241 -11.68 21.50 8.07
C PHE A 241 -11.25 20.22 7.33
N ALA A 242 -12.16 19.23 7.26
CA ALA A 242 -11.87 17.89 6.78
C ALA A 242 -11.35 17.85 5.32
N GLU A 243 -11.93 18.63 4.41
CA GLU A 243 -11.50 18.65 3.00
C GLU A 243 -10.08 19.21 2.84
N GLN A 244 -9.76 20.30 3.55
CA GLN A 244 -8.42 20.88 3.54
C GLN A 244 -7.42 19.91 4.17
N ALA A 245 -7.80 19.26 5.28
CA ALA A 245 -6.97 18.24 5.92
C ALA A 245 -6.65 17.10 4.94
N ALA A 246 -7.65 16.54 4.27
CA ALA A 246 -7.47 15.45 3.31
C ALA A 246 -6.53 15.85 2.16
N ALA A 247 -6.70 17.05 1.59
CA ALA A 247 -5.82 17.55 0.53
C ALA A 247 -4.35 17.70 0.99
N HIS A 248 -4.14 18.13 2.23
CA HIS A 248 -2.80 18.27 2.78
C HIS A 248 -2.19 16.91 3.17
N PHE A 249 -2.96 15.94 3.67
CA PHE A 249 -2.50 14.57 3.89
C PHE A 249 -2.06 13.90 2.58
N GLU A 250 -2.84 14.06 1.49
CA GLU A 250 -2.47 13.54 0.18
C GLU A 250 -1.17 14.15 -0.33
N ARG A 251 -0.99 15.49 -0.20
CA ARG A 251 0.28 16.15 -0.56
C ARG A 251 1.45 15.67 0.29
N ALA A 252 1.24 15.44 1.59
CA ALA A 252 2.26 14.91 2.48
C ALA A 252 2.73 13.52 2.00
N ARG A 253 1.82 12.65 1.58
CA ARG A 253 2.13 11.34 0.98
C ARG A 253 2.83 11.49 -0.37
N GLU A 254 2.32 12.36 -1.25
CA GLU A 254 2.90 12.62 -2.57
C GLU A 254 4.34 13.13 -2.47
N TRP A 255 4.64 13.96 -1.49
CA TRP A 255 5.98 14.56 -1.35
C TRP A 255 6.89 13.83 -0.38
N ASP A 256 6.43 12.72 0.22
CA ASP A 256 7.28 11.90 1.10
C ASP A 256 8.53 11.45 0.33
N PRO A 257 9.74 11.84 0.76
CA PRO A 257 10.97 11.46 0.07
C PRO A 257 11.27 9.96 0.15
N MET A 258 10.55 9.22 1.01
CA MET A 258 10.64 7.76 1.09
C MET A 258 9.27 7.14 0.80
N PRO A 259 8.87 7.00 -0.50
CA PRO A 259 7.54 6.59 -0.89
C PRO A 259 7.27 5.09 -0.63
N TRP A 260 7.06 4.75 0.63
CA TRP A 260 6.64 3.40 1.05
C TRP A 260 5.14 3.19 0.91
N ARG A 261 4.38 4.27 0.83
CA ARG A 261 2.96 4.27 0.51
C ARG A 261 2.79 4.50 -0.99
N ALA A 262 1.83 3.82 -1.61
CA ALA A 262 1.53 4.06 -3.02
C ALA A 262 1.21 5.54 -3.26
N LEU A 263 1.83 6.12 -4.30
CA LEU A 263 1.56 7.51 -4.69
C LEU A 263 0.12 7.68 -5.18
N PRO A 264 -0.48 8.89 -5.10
CA PRO A 264 -1.77 9.19 -5.71
C PRO A 264 -1.82 8.80 -7.18
N SER A 265 -0.77 9.09 -7.95
CA SER A 265 -0.64 8.73 -9.37
C SER A 265 -0.73 7.22 -9.64
N MET A 266 -0.35 6.37 -8.68
CA MET A 266 -0.47 4.91 -8.79
C MET A 266 -1.93 4.46 -8.67
N ASN A 267 -2.68 5.03 -7.73
CA ASN A 267 -4.12 4.76 -7.62
C ASN A 267 -4.88 5.23 -8.86
N GLU A 268 -4.50 6.39 -9.40
CA GLU A 268 -5.04 6.87 -10.69
C GLU A 268 -4.70 5.90 -11.83
N ALA A 269 -3.50 5.34 -11.88
CA ALA A 269 -3.11 4.33 -12.87
C ALA A 269 -3.97 3.07 -12.73
N ILE A 270 -4.24 2.60 -11.50
CA ILE A 270 -5.13 1.45 -11.24
C ILE A 270 -6.53 1.73 -11.78
N ARG A 271 -7.12 2.91 -11.48
CA ARG A 271 -8.44 3.32 -11.99
C ARG A 271 -8.48 3.36 -13.51
N ARG A 272 -7.46 3.95 -14.15
CA ARG A 272 -7.36 3.98 -15.62
C ARG A 272 -7.28 2.60 -16.23
N VAL A 273 -6.52 1.68 -15.65
CA VAL A 273 -6.41 0.30 -16.16
C VAL A 273 -7.72 -0.46 -15.94
N ALA A 274 -8.38 -0.29 -14.80
CA ALA A 274 -9.68 -0.91 -14.56
C ALA A 274 -10.71 -0.51 -15.63
N GLY A 275 -10.75 0.77 -16.01
CA GLY A 275 -11.62 1.26 -17.09
C GLY A 275 -11.37 0.64 -18.48
N ARG A 276 -10.31 -0.19 -18.63
CA ARG A 276 -9.96 -0.88 -19.88
C ARG A 276 -10.40 -2.37 -19.91
N GLY A 277 -11.27 -2.78 -18.99
CA GLY A 277 -11.85 -4.14 -19.01
C GLY A 277 -11.62 -4.95 -17.74
N ALA A 278 -11.46 -4.31 -16.60
CA ALA A 278 -11.47 -4.93 -15.28
C ALA A 278 -12.53 -4.26 -14.39
N VAL A 279 -12.96 -4.95 -13.34
CA VAL A 279 -13.81 -4.37 -12.29
C VAL A 279 -12.93 -3.58 -11.32
N LEU A 280 -13.31 -2.35 -11.02
CA LEU A 280 -12.65 -1.53 -9.99
C LEU A 280 -13.22 -1.84 -8.61
N CYS A 281 -12.35 -2.21 -7.67
CA CYS A 281 -12.64 -2.16 -6.23
C CYS A 281 -11.85 -1.00 -5.63
N ASP A 282 -12.50 0.17 -5.45
CA ASP A 282 -11.83 1.40 -4.98
C ASP A 282 -11.66 1.39 -3.46
N LEU A 283 -10.74 0.53 -2.97
CA LEU A 283 -10.45 0.42 -1.54
C LEU A 283 -9.98 1.74 -0.92
N GLN A 284 -9.22 2.57 -1.67
CA GLN A 284 -8.76 3.86 -1.16
C GLN A 284 -9.94 4.77 -0.81
N ALA A 285 -10.89 4.94 -1.73
CA ALA A 285 -12.06 5.76 -1.51
C ALA A 285 -12.96 5.20 -0.38
N GLU A 286 -13.12 3.87 -0.34
CA GLU A 286 -13.96 3.20 0.64
C GLU A 286 -13.38 3.24 2.06
N PHE A 287 -12.07 3.12 2.21
CA PHE A 287 -11.37 3.28 3.50
C PHE A 287 -11.48 4.72 3.97
N ALA A 288 -11.26 5.69 3.07
CA ALA A 288 -11.43 7.11 3.39
C ALA A 288 -12.86 7.42 3.87
N ALA A 289 -13.87 6.96 3.14
CA ALA A 289 -15.29 7.21 3.48
C ALA A 289 -15.72 6.62 4.84
N ARG A 290 -14.99 5.62 5.36
CA ARG A 290 -15.26 4.97 6.66
C ARG A 290 -14.29 5.40 7.76
N SER A 291 -13.44 6.35 7.48
CA SER A 291 -12.47 6.89 8.43
C SER A 291 -12.92 8.28 8.90
N GLU A 292 -12.61 8.61 10.14
CA GLU A 292 -12.85 9.93 10.69
C GLU A 292 -12.15 11.00 9.85
N GLY A 293 -12.83 12.08 9.55
CA GLY A 293 -12.30 13.15 8.72
C GLY A 293 -12.02 12.76 7.26
N GLY A 294 -12.50 11.59 6.80
CA GLY A 294 -12.32 11.15 5.41
C GLY A 294 -10.90 10.70 5.04
N VAL A 295 -10.05 10.39 6.01
CA VAL A 295 -8.66 9.97 5.78
C VAL A 295 -8.33 8.74 6.61
N ALA A 296 -7.82 7.69 5.98
CA ALA A 296 -7.55 6.43 6.66
C ALA A 296 -6.40 6.56 7.68
N GLY A 297 -6.64 5.96 8.84
CA GLY A 297 -5.73 5.95 10.00
C GLY A 297 -5.71 4.59 10.69
N TRP A 298 -5.26 4.55 11.97
CA TRP A 298 -5.08 3.33 12.78
C TRP A 298 -6.35 2.47 12.95
N ALA A 299 -7.54 3.05 12.79
CA ALA A 299 -8.78 2.27 12.88
C ALA A 299 -8.85 1.17 11.80
N LEU A 300 -8.35 1.45 10.60
CA LEU A 300 -8.38 0.54 9.46
C LEU A 300 -7.01 0.06 9.00
N MET A 301 -5.92 0.61 9.55
CA MET A 301 -4.54 0.28 9.16
C MET A 301 -3.72 -0.09 10.40
N ASP A 302 -2.83 -1.09 10.28
CA ASP A 302 -1.88 -1.48 11.34
C ASP A 302 -0.52 -0.78 11.20
N ASP A 303 -0.18 -0.36 9.99
CA ASP A 303 1.02 0.42 9.70
C ASP A 303 0.76 1.38 8.52
N HIS A 304 1.79 1.66 7.73
CA HIS A 304 1.70 2.57 6.58
C HIS A 304 0.81 2.06 5.43
N VAL A 305 0.69 0.72 5.23
CA VAL A 305 -0.01 0.11 4.07
C VAL A 305 -0.76 -1.19 4.38
N HIS A 306 -0.58 -1.77 5.56
CA HIS A 306 -1.22 -3.02 5.90
C HIS A 306 -2.52 -2.76 6.67
N PRO A 307 -3.67 -3.27 6.17
CA PRO A 307 -4.94 -3.13 6.86
C PRO A 307 -4.93 -3.80 8.24
N SER A 308 -5.54 -3.15 9.23
CA SER A 308 -5.84 -3.72 10.54
C SER A 308 -6.82 -4.89 10.42
N LEU A 309 -7.11 -5.58 11.52
CA LEU A 309 -8.09 -6.66 11.51
C LEU A 309 -9.45 -6.20 10.94
N ALA A 310 -9.93 -5.02 11.38
CA ALA A 310 -11.13 -4.39 10.81
C ALA A 310 -10.95 -4.05 9.33
N GLY A 311 -9.78 -3.56 8.94
CA GLY A 311 -9.44 -3.27 7.55
C GLY A 311 -9.36 -4.52 6.67
N GLN A 312 -8.89 -5.66 7.19
CA GLN A 312 -8.88 -6.94 6.47
C GLN A 312 -10.33 -7.42 6.19
N ALA A 313 -11.19 -7.36 7.21
CA ALA A 313 -12.60 -7.71 7.07
C ALA A 313 -13.32 -6.77 6.09
N LEU A 314 -13.13 -5.47 6.22
CA LEU A 314 -13.67 -4.46 5.30
C LEU A 314 -13.22 -4.73 3.85
N THR A 315 -11.95 -5.05 3.64
CA THR A 315 -11.43 -5.38 2.31
C THR A 315 -12.18 -6.56 1.70
N ALA A 316 -12.43 -7.62 2.48
CA ALA A 316 -13.20 -8.78 2.03
C ALA A 316 -14.66 -8.41 1.66
N GLN A 317 -15.33 -7.61 2.48
CA GLN A 317 -16.69 -7.12 2.19
C GLN A 317 -16.74 -6.30 0.90
N LEU A 318 -15.72 -5.45 0.67
CA LEU A 318 -15.64 -4.63 -0.54
C LEU A 318 -15.36 -5.45 -1.79
N TRP A 319 -14.56 -6.53 -1.70
CA TRP A 319 -14.40 -7.47 -2.80
C TRP A 319 -15.71 -8.14 -3.18
N ILE A 320 -16.48 -8.63 -2.19
CA ILE A 320 -17.79 -9.26 -2.42
C ILE A 320 -18.75 -8.25 -3.05
N ARG A 321 -18.77 -7.01 -2.54
CA ARG A 321 -19.61 -5.96 -3.10
C ARG A 321 -19.26 -5.66 -4.56
N ALA A 322 -17.98 -5.45 -4.87
CA ALA A 322 -17.54 -5.17 -6.23
C ALA A 322 -17.87 -6.33 -7.19
N MET A 323 -17.72 -7.58 -6.75
CA MET A 323 -18.10 -8.74 -7.54
C MET A 323 -19.61 -8.81 -7.77
N ALA A 324 -20.42 -8.58 -6.74
CA ALA A 324 -21.87 -8.63 -6.81
C ALA A 324 -22.47 -7.51 -7.67
N GLU A 325 -21.92 -6.31 -7.62
CA GLU A 325 -22.33 -5.18 -8.46
C GLU A 325 -22.17 -5.47 -9.96
N HIS A 326 -21.23 -6.37 -10.30
CA HIS A 326 -20.93 -6.77 -11.68
C HIS A 326 -21.35 -8.21 -12.01
N GLY A 327 -22.07 -8.90 -11.12
CA GLY A 327 -22.57 -10.26 -11.33
C GLY A 327 -21.48 -11.32 -11.49
N LEU A 328 -20.29 -11.10 -10.91
CA LEU A 328 -19.16 -12.04 -11.05
C LEU A 328 -19.38 -13.28 -10.19
N ALA A 329 -18.99 -14.46 -10.73
CA ALA A 329 -19.14 -15.76 -10.07
C ALA A 329 -20.55 -16.04 -9.53
N GLY A 330 -21.58 -15.50 -10.18
CA GLY A 330 -22.98 -15.68 -9.77
C GLY A 330 -23.39 -14.88 -8.52
N LEU A 331 -22.56 -13.97 -8.05
CA LEU A 331 -22.91 -13.08 -6.95
C LEU A 331 -23.86 -11.97 -7.43
N ASP A 332 -24.85 -11.64 -6.59
CA ASP A 332 -25.79 -10.54 -6.81
C ASP A 332 -25.78 -9.54 -5.65
N ARG A 333 -26.52 -8.45 -5.81
CA ARG A 333 -26.61 -7.39 -4.78
C ARG A 333 -27.21 -7.86 -3.47
N ASP A 334 -28.13 -8.81 -3.51
CA ASP A 334 -28.76 -9.34 -2.29
C ASP A 334 -27.76 -10.18 -1.49
N ALA A 335 -26.89 -10.93 -2.19
CA ALA A 335 -25.76 -11.61 -1.56
C ALA A 335 -24.80 -10.65 -0.87
N ALA A 336 -24.44 -9.56 -1.54
CA ALA A 336 -23.57 -8.52 -0.95
C ALA A 336 -24.23 -7.88 0.29
N ALA A 337 -25.54 -7.59 0.24
CA ALA A 337 -26.26 -7.02 1.36
C ALA A 337 -26.27 -7.94 2.59
N ARG A 338 -26.42 -9.27 2.38
CA ARG A 338 -26.34 -10.27 3.47
C ARG A 338 -24.95 -10.28 4.13
N VAL A 339 -23.90 -10.25 3.32
CA VAL A 339 -22.51 -10.23 3.84
C VAL A 339 -22.21 -8.98 4.67
N THR A 340 -22.67 -7.81 4.20
CA THR A 340 -22.38 -6.52 4.88
C THR A 340 -23.28 -6.28 6.10
N GLY A 341 -24.35 -7.04 6.27
CA GLY A 341 -25.26 -6.96 7.39
C GLY A 341 -24.74 -7.61 8.68
N GLU A 342 -23.78 -8.53 8.58
CA GLU A 342 -23.20 -9.18 9.75
C GLU A 342 -22.00 -8.39 10.33
N PRO A 343 -21.90 -8.30 11.68
CA PRO A 343 -20.71 -7.72 12.32
C PRO A 343 -19.46 -8.51 11.95
N TRP A 344 -18.45 -7.84 11.38
CA TRP A 344 -17.19 -8.47 11.02
C TRP A 344 -16.47 -9.15 12.19
N ALA A 345 -16.69 -8.66 13.43
CA ALA A 345 -16.09 -9.21 14.65
C ALA A 345 -16.52 -10.67 14.89
N SER A 346 -17.79 -11.00 14.65
CA SER A 346 -18.29 -12.39 14.76
C SER A 346 -17.60 -13.32 13.76
N CYS A 347 -17.34 -12.84 12.56
CA CYS A 347 -16.59 -13.59 11.56
C CYS A 347 -15.11 -13.77 12.00
N ALA A 348 -14.49 -12.74 12.57
CA ALA A 348 -13.13 -12.81 13.08
C ALA A 348 -12.98 -13.85 14.21
N GLU A 349 -13.92 -13.90 15.15
CA GLU A 349 -13.96 -14.90 16.22
C GLU A 349 -14.04 -16.32 15.66
N ARG A 350 -14.91 -16.57 14.68
CA ARG A 350 -15.00 -17.89 14.01
C ARG A 350 -13.71 -18.27 13.25
N LEU A 351 -12.97 -17.27 12.74
CA LEU A 351 -11.68 -17.46 12.08
C LEU A 351 -10.50 -17.64 13.07
N GLY A 352 -10.80 -17.60 14.37
CA GLY A 352 -9.83 -17.85 15.43
C GLY A 352 -9.12 -16.60 15.95
N ASP A 353 -9.70 -15.41 15.78
CA ASP A 353 -9.18 -14.19 16.41
C ASP A 353 -9.14 -14.38 17.94
N ASN A 354 -7.99 -14.07 18.51
CA ASN A 354 -7.75 -14.27 19.94
C ASN A 354 -6.74 -13.25 20.50
N VAL A 355 -6.71 -13.11 21.81
CA VAL A 355 -5.86 -12.13 22.52
C VAL A 355 -4.35 -12.33 22.27
N TYR A 356 -3.89 -13.58 22.08
CA TYR A 356 -2.47 -13.87 21.87
C TYR A 356 -2.00 -13.40 20.49
N ASP A 357 -2.81 -13.63 19.45
CA ASP A 357 -2.53 -13.16 18.11
C ASP A 357 -2.54 -11.64 18.05
N ARG A 358 -3.53 -10.98 18.70
CA ARG A 358 -3.59 -9.51 18.83
C ARG A 358 -2.36 -8.96 19.53
N TYR A 359 -1.90 -9.60 20.62
CA TYR A 359 -0.65 -9.22 21.28
C TYR A 359 0.56 -9.39 20.35
N GLY A 360 0.62 -10.50 19.62
CA GLY A 360 1.70 -10.77 18.65
C GLY A 360 1.72 -9.74 17.52
N VAL A 361 0.56 -9.29 17.02
CA VAL A 361 0.44 -8.21 16.05
C VAL A 361 0.94 -6.90 16.63
N ALA A 362 0.45 -6.51 17.81
CA ALA A 362 0.86 -5.27 18.48
C ALA A 362 2.37 -5.23 18.72
N HIS A 363 2.97 -6.34 19.15
CA HIS A 363 4.42 -6.44 19.37
C HIS A 363 5.21 -6.29 18.05
N ARG A 364 4.75 -6.91 16.96
CA ARG A 364 5.38 -6.76 15.63
C ARG A 364 5.30 -5.31 15.15
N MET A 365 4.14 -4.65 15.34
CA MET A 365 3.95 -3.25 14.94
C MET A 365 4.81 -2.32 15.77
N LEU A 366 4.88 -2.51 17.09
CA LEU A 366 5.76 -1.74 17.95
C LEU A 366 7.23 -1.88 17.51
N SER A 367 7.67 -3.08 17.18
CA SER A 367 9.02 -3.33 16.69
C SER A 367 9.29 -2.64 15.35
N LEU A 368 8.34 -2.73 14.41
CA LEU A 368 8.43 -2.10 13.09
C LEU A 368 8.47 -0.57 13.21
N LEU A 369 7.52 0.03 13.93
CA LEU A 369 7.40 1.48 14.09
C LEU A 369 8.51 2.08 14.97
N SER A 370 9.24 1.21 15.71
CA SER A 370 10.43 1.60 16.46
C SER A 370 11.71 1.58 15.63
N ALA A 371 11.66 1.12 14.38
CA ALA A 371 12.83 1.12 13.49
C ALA A 371 13.33 2.55 13.23
N PRO A 372 14.66 2.76 13.08
CA PRO A 372 15.23 4.10 12.95
C PRO A 372 14.63 4.95 11.83
N PHE A 373 14.26 4.34 10.72
CA PHE A 373 13.69 5.07 9.57
C PHE A 373 12.25 5.59 9.80
N TYR A 374 11.52 5.09 10.81
CA TYR A 374 10.25 5.68 11.23
C TYR A 374 10.39 6.80 12.25
N ARG A 375 11.62 7.05 12.74
CA ARG A 375 11.92 8.06 13.75
C ARG A 375 12.73 9.24 13.21
N ALA A 376 13.06 9.21 11.90
CA ALA A 376 13.93 10.19 11.25
C ALA A 376 13.26 11.56 11.04
#